data_e871eade610f3bb361e7a999eec25b66
#
_entry.id   e871eade610f3bb361e7a999eec25b66
#
_cell.length_a   1.000
_cell.length_b   1.000
_cell.length_c   1.000
_cell.angle_alpha   90.00
_cell.angle_beta   90.00
_cell.angle_gamma   90.00
#
_symmetry.space_group_name_H-M   'P 1'
#
loop_
_entity.id
_entity.type
_entity.pdbx_description
1 polymer ?
#
loop_
_entity_poly.entity_id
_entity_poly.type
_entity_poly.pdbx_seq_one_letter_code
_entity_poly.pdbx_strand_id
1 'polypeptide(L)'
;MFQPIVVAAAILDDLSQPTQVLGAQRSYPEQWRGFYEFPGGKTEPGETPEQALRRELREELSAEIIVGERLQETWPAHGGFQMFVYLCALAPHSTPQVGVAHLSLHWVDLKHSESLPWLPADYPILTAIARHFGIAQN
;
A
#
# COMPACT_ATOMS: atom_id res chain seq x y z
N MET A 1 -13.51 -22.08 -9.34
CA MET A 1 -13.02 -21.01 -10.24
C MET A 1 -12.23 -20.01 -9.43
N PHE A 2 -11.04 -19.68 -9.91
CA PHE A 2 -10.17 -18.73 -9.21
C PHE A 2 -10.73 -17.31 -9.27
N GLN A 3 -10.78 -16.62 -8.12
CA GLN A 3 -11.15 -15.21 -8.06
C GLN A 3 -10.01 -14.44 -7.41
N PRO A 4 -9.38 -13.52 -8.16
CA PRO A 4 -8.29 -12.73 -7.57
C PRO A 4 -8.80 -11.79 -6.50
N ILE A 5 -7.92 -11.52 -5.52
CA ILE A 5 -8.05 -10.41 -4.60
C ILE A 5 -6.97 -9.41 -4.93
N VAL A 6 -7.21 -8.15 -4.62
CA VAL A 6 -6.18 -7.12 -4.67
C VAL A 6 -5.53 -7.07 -3.30
N VAL A 7 -4.20 -7.04 -3.27
CA VAL A 7 -3.43 -6.89 -2.04
C VAL A 7 -2.64 -5.61 -2.10
N ALA A 8 -2.59 -4.88 -1.01
CA ALA A 8 -1.90 -3.60 -0.95
C ALA A 8 -1.04 -3.53 0.30
N ALA A 9 0.12 -2.88 0.18
CA ALA A 9 1.05 -2.72 1.28
C ALA A 9 1.00 -1.30 1.82
N ALA A 10 0.61 -1.16 3.08
CA ALA A 10 0.82 0.08 3.82
C ALA A 10 2.19 -0.03 4.46
N ILE A 11 3.20 0.50 3.78
CA ILE A 11 4.59 0.40 4.23
C ILE A 11 4.85 1.49 5.25
N LEU A 12 5.10 1.07 6.47
CA LEU A 12 5.33 1.96 7.60
C LEU A 12 6.83 2.05 7.89
N ASP A 13 7.25 3.16 8.47
CA ASP A 13 8.64 3.33 8.90
C ASP A 13 8.99 2.38 10.05
N ASP A 14 8.01 2.03 10.88
CA ASP A 14 8.19 1.10 12.00
C ASP A 14 6.86 0.40 12.26
N LEU A 15 6.87 -0.92 12.39
CA LEU A 15 5.63 -1.69 12.57
C LEU A 15 5.05 -1.54 13.96
N SER A 16 5.85 -1.27 14.98
CA SER A 16 5.37 -1.17 16.35
C SER A 16 4.94 0.25 16.73
N GLN A 17 5.69 1.26 16.28
CA GLN A 17 5.39 2.66 16.58
C GLN A 17 5.58 3.50 15.32
N PRO A 18 4.66 3.38 14.36
CA PRO A 18 4.81 4.08 13.10
C PRO A 18 4.58 5.57 13.24
N THR A 19 5.34 6.35 12.47
CA THR A 19 5.14 7.78 12.32
C THR A 19 4.86 8.16 10.89
N GLN A 20 5.28 7.34 9.92
CA GLN A 20 5.15 7.64 8.49
C GLN A 20 4.66 6.43 7.72
N VAL A 21 4.00 6.71 6.60
CA VAL A 21 3.60 5.69 5.63
C VAL A 21 4.09 6.10 4.25
N LEU A 22 4.45 5.12 3.43
CA LEU A 22 4.98 5.34 2.09
C LEU A 22 3.84 5.42 1.08
N GLY A 23 3.78 6.51 0.33
CA GLY A 23 2.89 6.66 -0.82
C GLY A 23 3.66 6.48 -2.11
N ALA A 24 3.08 5.75 -3.06
CA ALA A 24 3.64 5.55 -4.39
C ALA A 24 2.82 6.33 -5.40
N GLN A 25 3.48 7.25 -6.11
CA GLN A 25 2.80 8.15 -7.04
C GLN A 25 2.62 7.47 -8.39
N ARG A 26 1.40 7.38 -8.86
CA ARG A 26 1.06 6.67 -10.09
C ARG A 26 1.59 7.39 -11.32
N SER A 27 2.08 6.61 -12.29
CA SER A 27 2.52 7.11 -13.59
C SER A 27 1.44 6.99 -14.67
N TYR A 28 0.44 6.13 -14.48
CA TYR A 28 -0.64 5.87 -15.44
C TYR A 28 -1.86 5.32 -14.70
N PRO A 29 -3.04 5.29 -15.32
CA PRO A 29 -3.40 5.96 -16.57
C PRO A 29 -3.45 7.47 -16.38
N GLU A 30 -3.60 8.22 -17.45
CA GLU A 30 -3.55 9.68 -17.42
C GLU A 30 -4.47 10.31 -16.40
N GLN A 31 -5.70 9.78 -16.24
CA GLN A 31 -6.66 10.36 -15.31
C GLN A 31 -6.20 10.25 -13.84
N TRP A 32 -5.34 9.26 -13.51
CA TRP A 32 -4.86 9.05 -12.16
C TRP A 32 -3.38 9.36 -11.99
N ARG A 33 -2.73 9.83 -13.05
CA ARG A 33 -1.30 10.18 -13.01
C ARG A 33 -1.08 11.27 -11.97
N GLY A 34 -0.09 11.06 -11.12
CA GLY A 34 0.25 12.01 -10.07
C GLY A 34 -0.44 11.76 -8.74
N PHE A 35 -1.50 10.94 -8.70
CA PHE A 35 -2.13 10.53 -7.45
C PHE A 35 -1.28 9.48 -6.76
N TYR A 36 -1.39 9.41 -5.45
CA TYR A 36 -0.65 8.44 -4.63
C TYR A 36 -1.53 7.25 -4.26
N GLU A 37 -0.90 6.12 -4.05
CA GLU A 37 -1.57 4.87 -3.70
C GLU A 37 -0.69 4.02 -2.80
N PHE A 38 -1.28 2.97 -2.21
CA PHE A 38 -0.54 1.90 -1.58
C PHE A 38 -0.13 0.90 -2.67
N PRO A 39 1.15 0.55 -2.79
CA PRO A 39 1.58 -0.38 -3.84
C PRO A 39 1.04 -1.78 -3.59
N GLY A 40 0.82 -2.51 -4.66
CA GLY A 40 0.29 -3.86 -4.61
C GLY A 40 -0.28 -4.29 -5.94
N GLY A 41 -1.12 -5.31 -5.93
CA GLY A 41 -1.73 -5.81 -7.14
C GLY A 41 -2.58 -7.03 -6.89
N LYS A 42 -2.90 -7.76 -7.94
CA LYS A 42 -3.80 -8.92 -7.86
C LYS A 42 -3.04 -10.19 -7.52
N THR A 43 -3.69 -11.06 -6.76
CA THR A 43 -3.19 -12.43 -6.55
C THR A 43 -3.25 -13.21 -7.84
N GLU A 44 -2.36 -14.19 -7.97
CA GLU A 44 -2.36 -15.17 -9.07
C GLU A 44 -2.78 -16.54 -8.54
N PRO A 45 -3.24 -17.45 -9.43
CA PRO A 45 -3.65 -18.78 -8.98
C PRO A 45 -2.54 -19.47 -8.19
N GLY A 46 -2.91 -20.02 -7.03
CA GLY A 46 -1.97 -20.74 -6.17
C GLY A 46 -1.17 -19.86 -5.22
N GLU A 47 -1.30 -18.54 -5.30
CA GLU A 47 -0.63 -17.65 -4.37
C GLU A 47 -1.47 -17.38 -3.12
N THR A 48 -0.82 -17.30 -1.96
CA THR A 48 -1.44 -16.68 -0.80
C THR A 48 -1.40 -15.17 -0.99
N PRO A 49 -2.26 -14.41 -0.26
CA PRO A 49 -2.20 -12.95 -0.32
C PRO A 49 -0.82 -12.40 0.00
N GLU A 50 -0.13 -12.95 1.01
CA GLU A 50 1.20 -12.48 1.39
C GLU A 50 2.24 -12.76 0.30
N GLN A 51 2.15 -13.92 -0.36
CA GLN A 51 3.04 -14.24 -1.47
C GLN A 51 2.85 -13.26 -2.62
N ALA A 52 1.60 -12.96 -2.95
CA ALA A 52 1.26 -12.00 -4.00
C ALA A 52 1.81 -10.62 -3.66
N LEU A 53 1.65 -10.19 -2.41
CA LEU A 53 2.12 -8.88 -1.99
C LEU A 53 3.63 -8.76 -2.12
N ARG A 54 4.39 -9.79 -1.67
CA ARG A 54 5.85 -9.79 -1.81
C ARG A 54 6.26 -9.74 -3.27
N ARG A 55 5.59 -10.51 -4.12
CA ARG A 55 5.88 -10.52 -5.56
C ARG A 55 5.62 -9.15 -6.18
N GLU A 56 4.47 -8.55 -5.89
CA GLU A 56 4.11 -7.25 -6.45
C GLU A 56 5.10 -6.16 -6.03
N LEU A 57 5.54 -6.16 -4.78
CA LEU A 57 6.49 -5.16 -4.31
C LEU A 57 7.87 -5.34 -4.93
N ARG A 58 8.29 -6.58 -5.20
CA ARG A 58 9.52 -6.83 -5.95
C ARG A 58 9.40 -6.33 -7.39
N GLU A 59 8.27 -6.63 -8.03
CA GLU A 59 8.06 -6.25 -9.43
C GLU A 59 7.97 -4.74 -9.59
N GLU A 60 7.21 -4.07 -8.73
CA GLU A 60 6.92 -2.65 -8.88
C GLU A 60 8.01 -1.74 -8.32
N LEU A 61 8.63 -2.12 -7.21
CA LEU A 61 9.53 -1.23 -6.47
C LEU A 61 10.88 -1.85 -6.18
N SER A 62 11.16 -3.04 -6.67
CA SER A 62 12.40 -3.78 -6.35
C SER A 62 12.62 -3.86 -4.84
N ALA A 63 11.54 -3.97 -4.07
CA ALA A 63 11.59 -3.90 -2.61
C ALA A 63 11.32 -5.26 -1.99
N GLU A 64 12.06 -5.56 -0.92
CA GLU A 64 11.77 -6.67 -0.02
C GLU A 64 11.06 -6.11 1.19
N ILE A 65 9.94 -6.72 1.57
CA ILE A 65 9.13 -6.24 2.68
C ILE A 65 8.97 -7.30 3.76
N ILE A 66 8.74 -6.83 4.97
CA ILE A 66 8.25 -7.63 6.07
C ILE A 66 6.75 -7.43 6.10
N VAL A 67 5.98 -8.51 5.92
CA VAL A 67 4.52 -8.45 5.95
C VAL A 67 4.07 -8.64 7.38
N GLY A 68 3.40 -7.63 7.90
CA GLY A 68 2.84 -7.66 9.24
C GLY A 68 1.37 -8.02 9.23
N GLU A 69 0.63 -7.38 10.11
CA GLU A 69 -0.77 -7.66 10.36
C GLU A 69 -1.64 -7.15 9.22
N ARG A 70 -2.64 -7.91 8.83
CA ARG A 70 -3.67 -7.45 7.90
C ARG A 70 -4.68 -6.60 8.66
N LEU A 71 -5.07 -5.46 8.08
CA LEU A 71 -6.20 -4.70 8.62
C LEU A 71 -7.47 -5.54 8.50
N GLN A 72 -8.34 -5.45 9.51
CA GLN A 72 -9.53 -6.30 9.57
C GLN A 72 -10.52 -6.02 8.44
N GLU A 73 -10.64 -4.77 8.05
CA GLU A 73 -11.57 -4.38 6.99
C GLU A 73 -11.10 -4.87 5.64
N THR A 74 -12.04 -5.02 4.72
CA THR A 74 -11.76 -5.15 3.30
C THR A 74 -12.34 -3.93 2.60
N TRP A 75 -11.72 -3.55 1.49
CA TRP A 75 -12.18 -2.40 0.73
C TRP A 75 -12.50 -2.83 -0.70
N PRO A 76 -13.40 -2.13 -1.38
CA PRO A 76 -13.63 -2.40 -2.79
C PRO A 76 -12.44 -1.92 -3.60
N ALA A 77 -12.04 -2.73 -4.57
CA ALA A 77 -11.01 -2.38 -5.53
C ALA A 77 -11.63 -2.22 -6.90
N HIS A 78 -10.88 -1.61 -7.82
CA HIS A 78 -11.32 -1.43 -9.19
C HIS A 78 -11.68 -2.80 -9.81
N GLY A 79 -12.74 -2.84 -10.60
CA GLY A 79 -13.18 -4.05 -11.27
C GLY A 79 -14.02 -5.00 -10.41
N GLY A 80 -14.51 -4.53 -9.26
CA GLY A 80 -15.36 -5.34 -8.38
C GLY A 80 -14.60 -6.31 -7.50
N PHE A 81 -13.28 -6.21 -7.42
CA PHE A 81 -12.46 -7.08 -6.58
C PHE A 81 -12.46 -6.56 -5.14
N GLN A 82 -12.20 -7.47 -4.20
CA GLN A 82 -11.93 -7.10 -2.82
C GLN A 82 -10.47 -6.76 -2.67
N MET A 83 -10.16 -5.81 -1.79
CA MET A 83 -8.79 -5.43 -1.48
C MET A 83 -8.49 -5.69 -0.01
N PHE A 84 -7.37 -6.39 0.24
CA PHE A 84 -6.81 -6.61 1.56
C PHE A 84 -5.60 -5.70 1.72
N VAL A 85 -5.51 -5.00 2.86
CA VAL A 85 -4.39 -4.13 3.15
C VAL A 85 -3.59 -4.73 4.31
N TYR A 86 -2.29 -4.86 4.11
CA TYR A 86 -1.36 -5.38 5.10
C TYR A 86 -0.45 -4.25 5.58
N LEU A 87 -0.24 -4.20 6.89
CA LEU A 87 0.76 -3.33 7.48
C LEU A 87 2.12 -3.98 7.27
N CYS A 88 3.02 -3.23 6.65
CA CYS A 88 4.32 -3.76 6.25
C CYS A 88 5.44 -2.82 6.68
N ALA A 89 6.67 -3.34 6.64
CA ALA A 89 7.87 -2.53 6.76
C ALA A 89 8.84 -2.98 5.68
N LEU A 90 9.79 -2.13 5.32
CA LEU A 90 10.88 -2.56 4.44
C LEU A 90 11.79 -3.50 5.21
N ALA A 91 12.25 -4.56 4.53
CA ALA A 91 13.25 -5.44 5.11
C ALA A 91 14.55 -4.65 5.32
N PRO A 92 15.39 -5.05 6.30
CA PRO A 92 16.68 -4.38 6.50
C PRO A 92 17.47 -4.31 5.20
N HIS A 93 18.04 -3.15 4.92
CA HIS A 93 18.86 -2.88 3.73
C HIS A 93 18.10 -2.91 2.41
N SER A 94 16.77 -3.00 2.43
CA SER A 94 15.96 -2.87 1.21
C SER A 94 15.66 -1.40 0.95
N THR A 95 15.98 -0.95 -0.26
CA THR A 95 15.70 0.41 -0.70
C THR A 95 14.76 0.34 -1.89
N PRO A 96 13.51 0.79 -1.75
CA PRO A 96 12.57 0.74 -2.87
C PRO A 96 12.98 1.68 -3.98
N GLN A 97 12.72 1.27 -5.22
CA GLN A 97 13.03 2.05 -6.41
C GLN A 97 11.80 2.10 -7.30
N VAL A 98 11.53 3.26 -7.86
CA VAL A 98 10.39 3.38 -8.78
C VAL A 98 10.67 2.61 -10.06
N GLY A 99 9.65 1.88 -10.51
CA GLY A 99 9.63 1.24 -11.82
C GLY A 99 8.72 2.03 -12.74
N VAL A 100 8.21 1.36 -13.79
CA VAL A 100 7.38 2.02 -14.79
C VAL A 100 5.99 2.41 -14.27
N ALA A 101 5.51 1.74 -13.21
CA ALA A 101 4.17 1.98 -12.67
C ALA A 101 4.08 3.27 -11.86
N HIS A 102 5.20 3.82 -11.42
CA HIS A 102 5.23 4.94 -10.49
C HIS A 102 6.21 6.01 -10.91
N LEU A 103 5.90 7.26 -10.54
CA LEU A 103 6.74 8.43 -10.79
C LEU A 103 7.70 8.69 -9.64
N SER A 104 7.24 8.48 -8.40
CA SER A 104 8.03 8.78 -7.21
C SER A 104 7.47 8.04 -6.02
N LEU A 105 8.24 8.02 -4.93
CA LEU A 105 7.84 7.51 -3.63
C LEU A 105 7.95 8.65 -2.63
N HIS A 106 7.03 8.71 -1.68
CA HIS A 106 7.03 9.80 -0.71
C HIS A 106 6.58 9.27 0.65
N TRP A 107 7.42 9.46 1.66
CA TRP A 107 7.03 9.19 3.03
C TRP A 107 6.20 10.37 3.54
N VAL A 108 5.04 10.08 4.13
CA VAL A 108 4.18 11.12 4.68
C VAL A 108 3.89 10.81 6.14
N ASP A 109 3.86 11.87 6.94
CA ASP A 109 3.54 11.76 8.37
C ASP A 109 2.11 11.26 8.53
N LEU A 110 1.91 10.24 9.37
CA LEU A 110 0.58 9.67 9.62
C LEU A 110 -0.39 10.68 10.25
N LYS A 111 0.11 11.68 10.96
CA LYS A 111 -0.74 12.75 11.50
C LYS A 111 -1.26 13.69 10.42
N HIS A 112 -0.59 13.72 9.28
CA HIS A 112 -0.90 14.61 8.17
C HIS A 112 -0.94 13.84 6.85
N SER A 113 -1.40 12.59 6.88
CA SER A 113 -1.36 11.70 5.71
C SER A 113 -2.17 12.25 4.54
N GLU A 114 -3.18 13.06 4.81
CA GLU A 114 -4.02 13.67 3.77
C GLU A 114 -3.33 14.81 3.04
N SER A 115 -2.10 15.17 3.42
CA SER A 115 -1.35 16.21 2.70
C SER A 115 -0.94 15.77 1.31
N LEU A 116 -0.93 14.46 1.02
CA LEU A 116 -0.71 13.96 -0.33
C LEU A 116 -2.04 13.75 -1.04
N PRO A 117 -2.06 13.93 -2.37
CA PRO A 117 -3.28 13.62 -3.15
C PRO A 117 -3.36 12.12 -3.43
N TRP A 118 -3.98 11.40 -2.52
CA TRP A 118 -4.20 9.96 -2.68
C TRP A 118 -5.34 9.68 -3.65
N LEU A 119 -5.38 8.47 -4.21
CA LEU A 119 -6.57 7.99 -4.89
C LEU A 119 -7.75 8.05 -3.91
N PRO A 120 -8.96 8.42 -4.40
CA PRO A 120 -10.11 8.57 -3.49
C PRO A 120 -10.36 7.35 -2.61
N ALA A 121 -10.17 6.14 -3.14
CA ALA A 121 -10.43 4.91 -2.41
C ALA A 121 -9.45 4.68 -1.25
N ASP A 122 -8.32 5.40 -1.22
CA ASP A 122 -7.27 5.17 -0.23
C ASP A 122 -7.46 6.02 1.04
N TYR A 123 -8.26 7.07 1.00
CA TYR A 123 -8.48 7.88 2.20
C TYR A 123 -9.10 7.09 3.35
N PRO A 124 -10.12 6.24 3.14
CA PRO A 124 -10.62 5.41 4.23
C PRO A 124 -9.57 4.47 4.82
N ILE A 125 -8.62 4.03 3.99
CA ILE A 125 -7.53 3.16 4.45
C ILE A 125 -6.59 3.93 5.37
N LEU A 126 -6.26 5.18 5.01
CA LEU A 126 -5.44 6.04 5.87
C LEU A 126 -6.10 6.24 7.23
N THR A 127 -7.42 6.45 7.24
CA THR A 127 -8.19 6.57 8.47
C THR A 127 -8.10 5.29 9.30
N ALA A 128 -8.21 4.12 8.65
CA ALA A 128 -8.14 2.83 9.33
C ALA A 128 -6.75 2.60 9.94
N ILE A 129 -5.69 2.99 9.23
CA ILE A 129 -4.32 2.88 9.75
C ILE A 129 -4.16 3.74 10.99
N ALA A 130 -4.59 5.00 10.92
CA ALA A 130 -4.47 5.91 12.06
C ALA A 130 -5.24 5.38 13.27
N ARG A 131 -6.45 4.87 13.04
CA ARG A 131 -7.27 4.30 14.11
C ARG A 131 -6.61 3.08 14.72
N HIS A 132 -6.01 2.22 13.90
CA HIS A 132 -5.33 1.01 14.36
C HIS A 132 -4.22 1.32 15.36
N PHE A 133 -3.49 2.40 15.14
CA PHE A 133 -2.37 2.81 15.99
C PHE A 133 -2.73 3.92 16.98
N GLY A 134 -3.98 4.35 17.02
CA GLY A 134 -4.39 5.42 17.93
C GLY A 134 -3.77 6.77 17.61
N ILE A 135 -3.54 7.06 16.33
CA ILE A 135 -2.91 8.31 15.88
C ILE A 135 -4.00 9.31 15.57
N ALA A 136 -3.94 10.51 16.19
CA ALA A 136 -4.87 11.59 15.89
C ALA A 136 -4.53 12.21 14.53
N GLN A 137 -5.57 12.48 13.75
CA GLN A 137 -5.42 13.18 12.47
C GLN A 137 -5.60 14.66 12.67
N ASN A 138 -4.73 15.46 12.07
CA ASN A 138 -4.81 16.92 12.12
C ASN A 138 -5.30 17.51 10.81
#